data_c080a9e7ca534a7ef23a0b7804434325
#
_entry.id   c080a9e7ca534a7ef23a0b7804434325
#
_cell.length_a   1.000
_cell.length_b   1.000
_cell.length_c   1.000
_cell.angle_alpha   90.00
_cell.angle_beta   90.00
_cell.angle_gamma   90.00
#
_symmetry.space_group_name_H-M   'P 1'
#
loop_
_entity.id
_entity.type
_entity.pdbx_description
1 polymer ?
#
loop_
_entity_poly.entity_id
_entity_poly.type
_entity_poly.pdbx_seq_one_letter_code
_entity_poly.pdbx_strand_id
1 'polypeptide(L)'
;MSNNKKIILDFYKALENSDFETLNTLWHDDVTLTLIGSTPVSGSFKGKNSAIKLIENGVLSNLKFDTVSFANNWNIVAVENNTVVGIMTLKGKSIHNKDYNQIYCQIFTLKDNKIYKLHEFFDTSLVETSLFNKEYKVR
;
A
#
# COMPACT_ATOMS: atom_id res chain seq x y z
N MET A 1 8.80 -11.75 -20.38
CA MET A 1 8.41 -10.94 -19.22
C MET A 1 9.52 -11.00 -18.19
N SER A 2 9.96 -9.88 -17.67
CA SER A 2 10.95 -9.90 -16.60
C SER A 2 10.37 -10.53 -15.34
N ASN A 3 11.21 -11.21 -14.58
CA ASN A 3 10.81 -11.80 -13.30
C ASN A 3 10.31 -10.74 -12.32
N ASN A 4 10.89 -9.54 -12.36
CA ASN A 4 10.49 -8.43 -11.50
C ASN A 4 9.05 -7.98 -11.76
N LYS A 5 8.67 -7.87 -13.03
CA LYS A 5 7.30 -7.54 -13.40
C LYS A 5 6.32 -8.61 -12.89
N LYS A 6 6.70 -9.89 -13.02
CA LYS A 6 5.84 -10.99 -12.55
C LYS A 6 5.61 -10.95 -11.05
N ILE A 7 6.62 -10.61 -10.26
CA ILE A 7 6.48 -10.48 -8.81
C ILE A 7 5.43 -9.42 -8.47
N ILE A 8 5.44 -8.30 -9.17
CA ILE A 8 4.47 -7.23 -8.92
C ILE A 8 3.08 -7.57 -9.46
N LEU A 9 2.98 -8.33 -10.56
CA LEU A 9 1.69 -8.89 -10.97
C LEU A 9 1.11 -9.79 -9.86
N ASP A 10 1.93 -10.64 -9.27
CA ASP A 10 1.52 -11.51 -8.17
C ASP A 10 1.12 -10.70 -6.93
N PHE A 11 1.82 -9.59 -6.66
CA PHE A 11 1.49 -8.65 -5.59
C PHE A 11 0.06 -8.11 -5.75
N TYR A 12 -0.27 -7.57 -6.93
CA TYR A 12 -1.60 -7.00 -7.16
C TYR A 12 -2.70 -8.07 -7.16
N LYS A 13 -2.42 -9.24 -7.71
CA LYS A 13 -3.39 -10.35 -7.68
C LYS A 13 -3.67 -10.85 -6.27
N ALA A 14 -2.62 -10.97 -5.45
CA ALA A 14 -2.79 -11.35 -4.04
C ALA A 14 -3.61 -10.29 -3.30
N LEU A 15 -3.30 -9.02 -3.51
CA LEU A 15 -4.00 -7.92 -2.85
C LEU A 15 -5.46 -7.85 -3.28
N GLU A 16 -5.74 -7.98 -4.58
CA GLU A 16 -7.08 -8.02 -5.16
C GLU A 16 -7.94 -9.13 -4.55
N ASN A 17 -7.34 -10.26 -4.25
CA ASN A 17 -8.01 -11.40 -3.64
C ASN A 17 -7.96 -11.42 -2.12
N SER A 18 -7.45 -10.37 -1.50
CA SER A 18 -7.21 -10.29 -0.05
C SER A 18 -6.39 -11.48 0.48
N ASP A 19 -5.48 -11.97 -0.33
CA ASP A 19 -4.58 -13.08 -0.01
C ASP A 19 -3.32 -12.56 0.67
N PHE A 20 -3.46 -12.22 1.94
CA PHE A 20 -2.37 -11.65 2.74
C PHE A 20 -1.26 -12.64 3.03
N GLU A 21 -1.57 -13.94 3.05
CA GLU A 21 -0.55 -14.97 3.22
C GLU A 21 0.44 -14.95 2.05
N THR A 22 -0.06 -15.00 0.81
CA THR A 22 0.78 -14.89 -0.38
C THR A 22 1.50 -13.53 -0.43
N LEU A 23 0.77 -12.45 -0.15
CA LEU A 23 1.32 -11.10 -0.14
C LEU A 23 2.54 -11.00 0.78
N ASN A 24 2.45 -11.57 1.97
CA ASN A 24 3.53 -11.52 2.95
C ASN A 24 4.77 -12.32 2.52
N THR A 25 4.64 -13.28 1.60
CA THR A 25 5.80 -14.01 1.06
C THR A 25 6.60 -13.20 0.04
N LEU A 26 6.04 -12.11 -0.48
CA LEU A 26 6.66 -11.30 -1.52
C LEU A 26 7.65 -10.27 -0.96
N TRP A 27 7.62 -10.00 0.34
CA TRP A 27 8.50 -9.02 0.98
C TRP A 27 9.89 -9.60 1.24
N HIS A 28 10.92 -8.83 0.90
CA HIS A 28 12.28 -9.11 1.37
C HIS A 28 12.33 -8.89 2.90
N ASP A 29 13.13 -9.69 3.61
CA ASP A 29 13.27 -9.54 5.07
C ASP A 29 13.76 -8.15 5.48
N ASP A 30 14.59 -7.53 4.65
CA ASP A 30 15.15 -6.20 4.88
C ASP A 30 14.42 -5.10 4.12
N VAL A 31 13.15 -5.30 3.77
CA VAL A 31 12.35 -4.33 3.03
C VAL A 31 12.29 -2.99 3.77
N THR A 32 12.32 -1.90 3.01
CA THR A 32 12.00 -0.57 3.51
C THR A 32 10.70 -0.11 2.87
N LEU A 33 9.69 0.14 3.70
CA LEU A 33 8.42 0.74 3.30
C LEU A 33 8.47 2.23 3.60
N THR A 34 8.29 3.07 2.59
CA THR A 34 8.24 4.52 2.75
C THR A 34 6.88 5.04 2.32
N LEU A 35 6.19 5.68 3.23
CA LEU A 35 4.88 6.31 3.00
C LEU A 35 5.05 7.83 3.03
N ILE A 36 4.59 8.47 1.95
CA ILE A 36 4.76 9.91 1.75
C ILE A 36 3.99 10.72 2.79
N GLY A 37 4.44 11.95 3.00
CA GLY A 37 3.71 12.97 3.73
C GLY A 37 4.03 13.02 5.21
N SER A 38 3.10 13.60 5.97
CA SER A 38 3.24 13.86 7.41
C SER A 38 2.04 13.35 8.19
N THR A 39 1.39 12.30 7.70
CA THR A 39 0.25 11.68 8.38
C THR A 39 0.73 10.75 9.50
N PRO A 40 -0.19 10.25 10.35
CA PRO A 40 0.18 9.26 11.37
C PRO A 40 0.80 7.97 10.83
N VAL A 41 0.60 7.65 9.54
CA VAL A 41 1.19 6.46 8.91
C VAL A 41 2.41 6.76 8.04
N SER A 42 2.81 8.04 7.94
CA SER A 42 3.92 8.45 7.07
C SER A 42 5.27 8.17 7.69
N GLY A 43 6.29 7.99 6.83
CA GLY A 43 7.66 7.76 7.24
C GLY A 43 8.28 6.56 6.54
N SER A 44 9.47 6.16 7.00
CA SER A 44 10.18 4.99 6.49
C SER A 44 10.28 3.92 7.58
N PHE A 45 9.88 2.70 7.23
CA PHE A 45 9.80 1.57 8.15
C PHE A 45 10.69 0.45 7.61
N LYS A 46 11.74 0.13 8.34
CA LYS A 46 12.75 -0.85 7.93
C LYS A 46 12.46 -2.22 8.53
N GLY A 47 12.57 -3.24 7.69
CA GLY A 47 12.37 -4.62 8.04
C GLY A 47 10.94 -5.09 7.79
N LYS A 48 10.81 -6.36 7.40
CA LYS A 48 9.54 -6.97 7.05
C LYS A 48 8.50 -6.84 8.17
N ASN A 49 8.89 -7.12 9.41
CA ASN A 49 7.97 -7.07 10.53
C ASN A 49 7.47 -5.65 10.79
N SER A 50 8.36 -4.64 10.72
CA SER A 50 7.98 -3.24 10.88
C SER A 50 7.05 -2.77 9.79
N ALA A 51 7.32 -3.14 8.53
CA ALA A 51 6.48 -2.78 7.39
C ALA A 51 5.08 -3.38 7.51
N ILE A 52 5.00 -4.69 7.80
CA ILE A 52 3.71 -5.38 7.95
C ILE A 52 2.93 -4.79 9.14
N LYS A 53 3.59 -4.54 10.26
CA LYS A 53 2.96 -3.98 11.46
C LYS A 53 2.38 -2.59 11.22
N LEU A 54 3.10 -1.75 10.47
CA LEU A 54 2.59 -0.44 10.06
C LEU A 54 1.32 -0.56 9.23
N ILE A 55 1.34 -1.44 8.23
CA ILE A 55 0.18 -1.66 7.36
C ILE A 55 -1.01 -2.17 8.18
N GLU A 56 -0.81 -3.17 9.03
CA GLU A 56 -1.89 -3.74 9.84
C GLU A 56 -2.46 -2.73 10.84
N ASN A 57 -1.60 -2.09 11.61
CA ASN A 57 -2.03 -1.21 12.71
C ASN A 57 -2.38 0.20 12.25
N GLY A 58 -1.73 0.69 11.20
CA GLY A 58 -1.95 2.06 10.72
C GLY A 58 -3.05 2.18 9.68
N VAL A 59 -3.19 1.19 8.82
CA VAL A 59 -4.14 1.25 7.70
C VAL A 59 -5.28 0.25 7.89
N LEU A 60 -4.99 -1.04 7.95
CA LEU A 60 -6.02 -2.08 7.94
C LEU A 60 -6.92 -2.01 9.17
N SER A 61 -6.37 -1.72 10.34
CA SER A 61 -7.15 -1.60 11.58
C SER A 61 -8.11 -0.40 11.58
N ASN A 62 -7.89 0.55 10.69
CA ASN A 62 -8.75 1.74 10.53
C ASN A 62 -9.78 1.59 9.40
N LEU A 63 -9.86 0.42 8.80
CA LEU A 63 -10.81 0.11 7.73
C LEU A 63 -11.87 -0.88 8.21
N LYS A 64 -13.10 -0.71 7.70
CA LYS A 64 -14.16 -1.72 7.82
C LYS A 64 -13.90 -2.77 6.74
N PHE A 65 -13.28 -3.87 7.13
CA PHE A 65 -12.73 -4.87 6.22
C PHE A 65 -13.77 -5.44 5.25
N ASP A 66 -14.99 -5.68 5.73
CA ASP A 66 -16.09 -6.20 4.94
C ASP A 66 -16.56 -5.26 3.82
N THR A 67 -16.20 -3.97 3.89
CA THR A 67 -16.54 -2.97 2.86
C THR A 67 -15.44 -2.76 1.84
N VAL A 68 -14.25 -3.36 2.03
CA VAL A 68 -13.04 -2.97 1.30
C VAL A 68 -12.78 -3.88 0.12
N SER A 69 -12.55 -3.27 -1.05
CA SER A 69 -11.97 -3.89 -2.23
C SER A 69 -10.54 -3.37 -2.39
N PHE A 70 -9.55 -4.20 -2.07
CA PHE A 70 -8.14 -3.88 -2.27
C PHE A 70 -7.80 -4.02 -3.74
N ALA A 71 -6.99 -3.09 -4.27
CA ALA A 71 -6.54 -3.11 -5.67
C ALA A 71 -7.71 -3.41 -6.62
N ASN A 72 -8.86 -2.74 -6.41
CA ASN A 72 -10.05 -2.97 -7.22
C ASN A 72 -9.84 -2.53 -8.68
N ASN A 73 -8.83 -1.70 -8.92
CA ASN A 73 -8.31 -1.38 -10.22
C ASN A 73 -6.81 -1.14 -10.08
N TRP A 74 -6.00 -1.72 -10.97
CA TRP A 74 -4.55 -1.55 -10.92
C TRP A 74 -3.92 -1.71 -12.29
N ASN A 75 -2.74 -1.09 -12.46
CA ASN A 75 -1.97 -1.16 -13.69
C ASN A 75 -0.48 -0.99 -13.39
N ILE A 76 0.36 -1.80 -14.02
CA ILE A 76 1.80 -1.59 -14.02
C ILE A 76 2.12 -0.63 -15.15
N VAL A 77 2.63 0.55 -14.82
CA VAL A 77 2.83 1.65 -15.78
C VAL A 77 4.26 1.72 -16.33
N ALA A 78 5.24 1.19 -15.60
CA ALA A 78 6.63 1.22 -16.04
C ALA A 78 7.46 0.13 -15.38
N VAL A 79 8.45 -0.37 -16.11
CA VAL A 79 9.46 -1.31 -15.60
C VAL A 79 10.81 -0.88 -16.16
N GLU A 80 11.77 -0.67 -15.28
CA GLU A 80 13.14 -0.37 -15.66
C GLU A 80 14.10 -1.01 -14.67
N ASN A 81 14.94 -1.93 -15.15
CA ASN A 81 15.89 -2.67 -14.31
C ASN A 81 15.16 -3.35 -13.12
N ASN A 82 15.53 -3.00 -11.89
CA ASN A 82 14.94 -3.54 -10.67
C ASN A 82 13.76 -2.72 -10.15
N THR A 83 13.32 -1.73 -10.92
CA THR A 83 12.24 -0.83 -10.53
C THR A 83 10.97 -1.15 -11.31
N VAL A 84 9.86 -1.29 -10.59
CA VAL A 84 8.52 -1.45 -11.17
C VAL A 84 7.62 -0.38 -10.57
N VAL A 85 6.88 0.33 -11.42
CA VAL A 85 5.94 1.35 -10.98
C VAL A 85 4.53 0.90 -11.29
N GLY A 86 3.67 0.90 -10.27
CA GLY A 86 2.26 0.56 -10.42
C GLY A 86 1.35 1.61 -9.83
N ILE A 87 0.14 1.67 -10.33
CA ILE A 87 -0.94 2.49 -9.79
C ILE A 87 -2.08 1.56 -9.42
N MET A 88 -2.64 1.71 -8.23
CA MET A 88 -3.81 0.97 -7.81
C MET A 88 -4.79 1.87 -7.07
N THR A 89 -6.03 1.42 -7.03
CA THR A 89 -7.07 2.04 -6.20
C THR A 89 -7.54 1.07 -5.12
N LEU A 90 -8.03 1.64 -4.05
CA LEU A 90 -8.72 0.93 -2.99
C LEU A 90 -10.08 1.58 -2.82
N LYS A 91 -11.11 0.79 -2.62
CA LYS A 91 -12.47 1.30 -2.38
C LYS A 91 -13.01 0.69 -1.10
N GLY A 92 -13.56 1.52 -0.22
CA GLY A 92 -14.12 1.03 1.02
C GLY A 92 -14.44 2.15 2.00
N LYS A 93 -14.75 1.76 3.23
CA LYS A 93 -15.05 2.68 4.31
C LYS A 93 -14.10 2.47 5.48
N SER A 94 -13.81 3.58 6.17
CA SER A 94 -13.07 3.55 7.43
C SER A 94 -13.96 3.14 8.60
N ILE A 95 -13.33 2.87 9.75
CA ILE A 95 -14.04 2.60 11.00
C ILE A 95 -14.89 3.80 11.48
N HIS A 96 -14.64 4.99 10.94
CA HIS A 96 -15.42 6.20 11.20
C HIS A 96 -16.58 6.36 10.22
N ASN A 97 -16.85 5.34 9.41
CA ASN A 97 -17.91 5.29 8.41
C ASN A 97 -17.75 6.34 7.30
N LYS A 98 -16.51 6.74 7.03
CA LYS A 98 -16.16 7.67 5.94
C LYS A 98 -15.59 6.90 4.77
N ASP A 99 -15.82 7.40 3.55
CA ASP A 99 -15.22 6.79 2.36
C ASP A 99 -13.71 6.88 2.41
N TYR A 100 -13.05 5.76 2.11
CA TYR A 100 -11.62 5.69 1.91
C TYR A 100 -11.34 5.16 0.51
N ASN A 101 -11.76 5.91 -0.48
CA ASN A 101 -11.54 5.60 -1.89
C ASN A 101 -10.19 6.22 -2.28
N GLN A 102 -9.13 5.43 -2.10
CA GLN A 102 -7.76 5.91 -2.22
C GLN A 102 -7.15 5.51 -3.56
N ILE A 103 -6.18 6.31 -3.99
CA ILE A 103 -5.31 5.99 -5.11
C ILE A 103 -3.87 5.96 -4.62
N TYR A 104 -3.12 4.96 -5.09
CA TYR A 104 -1.72 4.78 -4.74
C TYR A 104 -0.87 4.73 -6.00
N CYS A 105 0.21 5.51 -6.04
CA CYS A 105 1.30 5.29 -6.95
C CYS A 105 2.42 4.62 -6.16
N GLN A 106 2.85 3.45 -6.63
CA GLN A 106 3.78 2.60 -5.90
C GLN A 106 5.03 2.37 -6.72
N ILE A 107 6.17 2.72 -6.14
CA ILE A 107 7.48 2.49 -6.75
C ILE A 107 8.14 1.34 -5.97
N PHE A 108 8.27 0.19 -6.65
CA PHE A 108 8.87 -1.00 -6.09
C PHE A 108 10.31 -1.13 -6.56
N THR A 109 11.21 -1.48 -5.65
CA THR A 109 12.56 -1.93 -5.98
C THR A 109 12.67 -3.40 -5.59
N LEU A 110 13.07 -4.26 -6.53
CA LEU A 110 13.19 -5.70 -6.32
C LEU A 110 14.64 -6.07 -6.05
N LYS A 111 14.84 -7.05 -5.16
CA LYS A 111 16.14 -7.64 -4.85
C LYS A 111 15.92 -9.08 -4.41
N ASP A 112 16.73 -10.01 -4.90
CA ASP A 112 16.62 -11.44 -4.56
C ASP A 112 15.21 -11.99 -4.79
N ASN A 113 14.57 -11.56 -5.88
CA ASN A 113 13.20 -11.95 -6.24
C ASN A 113 12.14 -11.58 -5.19
N LYS A 114 12.40 -10.52 -4.42
CA LYS A 114 11.50 -10.01 -3.39
C LYS A 114 11.36 -8.50 -3.51
N ILE A 115 10.30 -7.95 -2.94
CA ILE A 115 10.12 -6.51 -2.82
C ILE A 115 11.06 -6.01 -1.72
N TYR A 116 12.09 -5.26 -2.13
CA TYR A 116 13.13 -4.76 -1.26
C TYR A 116 12.87 -3.33 -0.77
N LYS A 117 12.26 -2.52 -1.63
CA LYS A 117 11.78 -1.18 -1.28
C LYS A 117 10.40 -0.97 -1.88
N LEU A 118 9.53 -0.34 -1.13
CA LEU A 118 8.26 0.16 -1.62
C LEU A 118 8.09 1.60 -1.15
N HIS A 119 7.97 2.52 -2.12
CA HIS A 119 7.65 3.91 -1.84
C HIS A 119 6.24 4.19 -2.35
N GLU A 120 5.32 4.53 -1.46
CA GLU A 120 3.93 4.78 -1.77
C GLU A 120 3.60 6.26 -1.71
N PHE A 121 2.93 6.74 -2.75
CA PHE A 121 2.37 8.09 -2.88
C PHE A 121 0.86 7.97 -2.93
N PHE A 122 0.16 8.76 -2.15
CA PHE A 122 -1.29 8.68 -2.03
C PHE A 122 -1.87 10.02 -1.56
N ASP A 123 -3.19 10.12 -1.52
CA ASP A 123 -3.87 11.29 -0.97
C ASP A 123 -3.73 11.30 0.56
N THR A 124 -2.84 12.13 1.06
CA THR A 124 -2.55 12.24 2.49
C THR A 124 -3.68 12.91 3.27
N SER A 125 -4.40 13.84 2.63
CA SER A 125 -5.58 14.46 3.24
C SER A 125 -6.66 13.42 3.52
N LEU A 126 -6.87 12.49 2.59
CA LEU A 126 -7.85 11.41 2.76
C LEU A 126 -7.45 10.45 3.89
N VAL A 127 -6.16 10.15 4.05
CA VAL A 127 -5.67 9.37 5.19
C VAL A 127 -6.08 10.05 6.49
N GLU A 128 -5.80 11.33 6.63
CA GLU A 128 -6.10 12.08 7.86
C GLU A 128 -7.60 12.18 8.13
N THR A 129 -8.39 12.53 7.11
CA THR A 129 -9.83 12.77 7.30
C THR A 129 -10.63 11.48 7.45
N SER A 130 -10.30 10.44 6.70
CA SER A 130 -11.06 9.18 6.73
C SER A 130 -10.54 8.20 7.76
N LEU A 131 -9.26 7.86 7.75
CA LEU A 131 -8.70 6.87 8.67
C LEU A 131 -8.57 7.39 10.10
N PHE A 132 -8.23 8.67 10.27
CA PHE A 132 -7.94 9.27 11.57
C PHE A 132 -8.97 10.30 12.01
N ASN A 133 -10.06 10.44 11.25
CA ASN A 133 -11.21 11.28 11.59
C ASN A 133 -10.85 12.74 11.85
N LYS A 134 -9.81 13.25 11.20
CA LYS A 134 -9.40 14.64 11.33
C LYS A 134 -10.38 15.54 10.59
N GLU A 135 -10.71 16.67 11.19
CA GLU A 135 -11.54 17.70 10.58
C GLU A 135 -10.70 18.93 10.25
N TYR A 136 -10.92 19.49 9.07
CA TYR A 136 -10.34 20.76 8.69
C TYR A 136 -11.33 21.88 8.99
N LYS A 137 -10.83 22.93 9.64
CA LYS A 137 -11.64 24.13 9.89
C LYS A 137 -11.49 25.09 8.73
N VAL A 138 -12.63 25.53 8.19
CA VAL A 138 -12.66 26.59 7.18
C VAL A 138 -12.80 27.92 7.89
N ARG A 139 -11.96 28.85 7.54
CA ARG A 139 -12.02 30.21 8.11
C ARG A 139 -13.05 31.07 7.40
#